data_53e3b67a9ded26f12bfac11f11047cd0
#
_entry.id   53e3b67a9ded26f12bfac11f11047cd0
#
_cell.length_a   1.000
_cell.length_b   1.000
_cell.length_c   1.000
_cell.angle_alpha   90.00
_cell.angle_beta   90.00
_cell.angle_gamma   90.00
#
_symmetry.space_group_name_H-M   'P 1'
#
loop_
_entity.id
_entity.type
_entity.pdbx_description
1 polymer ?
#
loop_
_entity_poly.entity_id
_entity_poly.type
_entity_poly.pdbx_seq_one_letter_code
_entity_poly.pdbx_strand_id
1 'polypeptide(L)'
;MPLWIPLLRAWRRVIHRNSLVWISLLSLALIIVGGLLFSFLEGHPISDGMWWAVVTTTTVGYGDLYPVTAGGRVIGAILMILGIGVLGGFTAELATYIIEHRSKKDRGIKPVKTTGHVLVCGWNETGEDLVHNILTDRLGVDVVVMADLPSHPMPTEGEKGRVDFISGGVDRQTLDRARARDCTGAVILGHQDIEDVAGRDAKTLISTLTVKEYCPEIYTCLQLFDPNSVHHADVCRADEVVVVGALSSGLLSRAVLDPGSSRAISSLVRTEEQCEIYLIDLPADWQDKRFDAMLPIAKERLNVLLIAVEPQGESLVVNPASDYAFQAGDRLAVIAEHRPDA
;
A
#
# COMPACT_ATOMS: atom_id res chain seq x y z
N MET A 1 -10.56 -40.69 -30.92
CA MET A 1 -10.61 -40.00 -29.59
C MET A 1 -12.07 -39.70 -29.29
N PRO A 2 -12.61 -40.12 -28.15
CA PRO A 2 -14.03 -39.89 -27.85
C PRO A 2 -14.33 -38.43 -27.63
N LEU A 3 -15.36 -37.90 -28.28
CA LEU A 3 -15.82 -36.53 -28.29
C LEU A 3 -16.24 -35.95 -26.93
N TRP A 4 -16.33 -36.77 -25.89
CA TRP A 4 -16.73 -36.35 -24.53
C TRP A 4 -15.56 -35.84 -23.67
N ILE A 5 -14.30 -36.10 -24.05
CA ILE A 5 -13.11 -35.61 -23.30
C ILE A 5 -12.97 -34.08 -23.35
N PRO A 6 -13.14 -33.39 -24.49
CA PRO A 6 -13.10 -31.93 -24.51
C PRO A 6 -14.29 -31.30 -23.79
N LEU A 7 -15.46 -31.91 -23.80
CA LEU A 7 -16.64 -31.47 -23.04
C LEU A 7 -16.41 -31.56 -21.53
N LEU A 8 -15.84 -32.67 -21.05
CA LEU A 8 -15.47 -32.81 -19.63
C LEU A 8 -14.39 -31.82 -19.19
N ARG A 9 -13.42 -31.48 -20.06
CA ARG A 9 -12.40 -30.46 -19.76
C ARG A 9 -12.98 -29.03 -19.79
N ALA A 10 -13.92 -28.77 -20.66
CA ALA A 10 -14.65 -27.49 -20.69
C ALA A 10 -15.55 -27.36 -19.45
N TRP A 11 -16.30 -28.43 -19.09
CA TRP A 11 -17.12 -28.49 -17.88
C TRP A 11 -16.29 -28.30 -16.61
N ARG A 12 -15.15 -28.98 -16.51
CA ARG A 12 -14.22 -28.85 -15.39
C ARG A 12 -13.66 -27.43 -15.25
N ARG A 13 -13.38 -26.71 -16.37
CA ARG A 13 -12.93 -25.31 -16.34
C ARG A 13 -14.03 -24.33 -15.92
N VAL A 14 -15.27 -24.58 -16.30
CA VAL A 14 -16.43 -23.76 -15.92
C VAL A 14 -16.78 -23.97 -14.46
N ILE A 15 -16.71 -25.21 -13.96
CA ILE A 15 -16.97 -25.55 -12.55
C ILE A 15 -15.91 -24.92 -11.65
N HIS A 16 -14.62 -25.03 -11.98
CA HIS A 16 -13.54 -24.44 -11.18
C HIS A 16 -13.54 -22.88 -11.15
N ARG A 17 -14.14 -22.25 -12.14
CA ARG A 17 -14.17 -20.78 -12.21
C ARG A 17 -15.28 -20.16 -11.37
N ASN A 18 -16.32 -20.91 -11.02
CA ASN A 18 -17.48 -20.44 -10.25
C ASN A 18 -18.01 -21.54 -9.30
N SER A 19 -17.12 -22.27 -8.63
CA SER A 19 -17.47 -23.39 -7.72
C SER A 19 -18.49 -22.98 -6.66
N LEU A 20 -18.33 -21.81 -6.06
CA LEU A 20 -19.27 -21.24 -5.09
C LEU A 20 -20.69 -21.11 -5.63
N VAL A 21 -20.83 -20.62 -6.87
CA VAL A 21 -22.14 -20.47 -7.54
C VAL A 21 -22.77 -21.84 -7.79
N TRP A 22 -22.00 -22.81 -8.25
CA TRP A 22 -22.50 -24.16 -8.50
C TRP A 22 -22.92 -24.89 -7.23
N ILE A 23 -22.15 -24.77 -6.15
CA ILE A 23 -22.51 -25.36 -4.85
C ILE A 23 -23.76 -24.66 -4.29
N SER A 24 -23.89 -23.36 -4.41
CA SER A 24 -25.09 -22.61 -3.98
C SER A 24 -26.34 -23.05 -4.78
N LEU A 25 -26.20 -23.20 -6.10
CA LEU A 25 -27.30 -23.69 -6.96
C LEU A 25 -27.68 -25.14 -6.62
N LEU A 26 -26.68 -26.00 -6.34
CA LEU A 26 -26.93 -27.38 -5.92
C LEU A 26 -27.63 -27.42 -4.57
N SER A 27 -27.22 -26.60 -3.60
CA SER A 27 -27.90 -26.45 -2.30
C SER A 27 -29.35 -26.04 -2.44
N LEU A 28 -29.59 -25.03 -3.29
CA LEU A 28 -30.95 -24.54 -3.55
C LEU A 28 -31.82 -25.62 -4.24
N ALA A 29 -31.27 -26.31 -5.23
CA ALA A 29 -31.95 -27.39 -5.92
C ALA A 29 -32.30 -28.55 -4.94
N LEU A 30 -31.36 -28.90 -4.05
CA LEU A 30 -31.57 -29.96 -3.06
C LEU A 30 -32.71 -29.58 -2.09
N ILE A 31 -32.76 -28.34 -1.62
CA ILE A 31 -33.83 -27.80 -0.75
C ILE A 31 -35.19 -27.83 -1.48
N ILE A 32 -35.24 -27.32 -2.73
CA ILE A 32 -36.47 -27.25 -3.49
C ILE A 32 -37.00 -28.67 -3.79
N VAL A 33 -36.17 -29.54 -4.32
CA VAL A 33 -36.57 -30.92 -4.68
C VAL A 33 -36.94 -31.72 -3.43
N GLY A 34 -36.13 -31.62 -2.36
CA GLY A 34 -36.41 -32.31 -1.09
C GLY A 34 -37.68 -31.82 -0.43
N GLY A 35 -37.92 -30.51 -0.42
CA GLY A 35 -39.13 -29.89 0.15
C GLY A 35 -40.40 -30.30 -0.62
N LEU A 36 -40.36 -30.26 -1.96
CA LEU A 36 -41.48 -30.69 -2.79
C LEU A 36 -41.81 -32.17 -2.60
N LEU A 37 -40.79 -33.02 -2.58
CA LEU A 37 -40.98 -34.47 -2.38
C LEU A 37 -41.54 -34.78 -0.99
N PHE A 38 -41.04 -34.09 0.04
CA PHE A 38 -41.58 -34.21 1.39
C PHE A 38 -43.06 -33.83 1.44
N SER A 39 -43.41 -32.61 0.91
CA SER A 39 -44.79 -32.17 0.85
C SER A 39 -45.72 -33.15 0.15
N PHE A 40 -45.27 -33.72 -0.97
CA PHE A 40 -46.05 -34.69 -1.72
C PHE A 40 -46.25 -36.02 -0.98
N LEU A 41 -45.21 -36.55 -0.31
CA LEU A 41 -45.25 -37.86 0.33
C LEU A 41 -45.94 -37.81 1.72
N GLU A 42 -45.80 -36.71 2.44
CA GLU A 42 -46.34 -36.55 3.78
C GLU A 42 -47.69 -35.79 3.79
N GLY A 43 -48.13 -35.26 2.66
CA GLY A 43 -49.41 -34.54 2.57
C GLY A 43 -49.39 -33.16 3.20
N HIS A 44 -48.22 -32.54 3.38
CA HIS A 44 -48.08 -31.22 3.94
C HIS A 44 -48.13 -30.11 2.90
N PRO A 45 -48.47 -28.88 3.26
CA PRO A 45 -48.34 -27.72 2.38
C PRO A 45 -46.90 -27.55 1.85
N ILE A 46 -46.73 -26.97 0.65
CA ILE A 46 -45.40 -26.75 0.08
C ILE A 46 -44.55 -25.84 1.00
N SER A 47 -45.13 -24.87 1.65
CA SER A 47 -44.43 -24.01 2.63
C SER A 47 -43.76 -24.80 3.75
N ASP A 48 -44.45 -25.78 4.28
CA ASP A 48 -43.98 -26.61 5.38
C ASP A 48 -42.88 -27.60 4.91
N GLY A 49 -43.05 -28.15 3.73
CA GLY A 49 -42.04 -28.98 3.13
C GLY A 49 -40.73 -28.21 2.82
N MET A 50 -40.86 -26.99 2.32
CA MET A 50 -39.68 -26.12 2.10
C MET A 50 -38.99 -25.75 3.42
N TRP A 51 -39.77 -25.40 4.45
CA TRP A 51 -39.25 -25.14 5.78
C TRP A 51 -38.51 -26.35 6.34
N TRP A 52 -39.15 -27.53 6.29
CA TRP A 52 -38.53 -28.77 6.72
C TRP A 52 -37.22 -29.08 5.98
N ALA A 53 -37.19 -28.87 4.66
CA ALA A 53 -36.00 -29.13 3.86
C ALA A 53 -34.85 -28.19 4.22
N VAL A 54 -35.12 -26.92 4.48
CA VAL A 54 -34.12 -25.96 4.97
C VAL A 54 -33.59 -26.38 6.34
N VAL A 55 -34.47 -26.63 7.31
CA VAL A 55 -34.11 -27.00 8.69
C VAL A 55 -33.31 -28.31 8.73
N THR A 56 -33.67 -29.28 7.86
CA THR A 56 -32.98 -30.56 7.75
C THR A 56 -31.63 -30.45 7.07
N THR A 57 -31.55 -29.71 5.94
CA THR A 57 -30.30 -29.53 5.18
C THR A 57 -29.28 -28.72 5.98
N THR A 58 -29.75 -27.72 6.77
CA THR A 58 -28.89 -26.91 7.65
C THR A 58 -28.54 -27.60 8.97
N THR A 59 -29.01 -28.82 9.19
CA THR A 59 -28.77 -29.64 10.40
C THR A 59 -29.32 -29.05 11.70
N VAL A 60 -30.26 -28.08 11.62
CA VAL A 60 -30.89 -27.44 12.80
C VAL A 60 -31.86 -28.41 13.49
N GLY A 61 -32.78 -29.05 12.72
CA GLY A 61 -33.65 -30.12 13.20
C GLY A 61 -34.54 -29.76 14.37
N TYR A 62 -35.40 -28.74 14.23
CA TYR A 62 -36.33 -28.34 15.31
C TYR A 62 -37.29 -29.44 15.77
N GLY A 63 -37.55 -30.45 14.88
CA GLY A 63 -38.44 -31.56 15.18
C GLY A 63 -39.93 -31.20 15.12
N ASP A 64 -40.27 -30.03 14.66
CA ASP A 64 -41.63 -29.55 14.42
C ASP A 64 -42.32 -30.29 13.26
N LEU A 65 -41.53 -30.63 12.22
CA LEU A 65 -41.93 -31.46 11.08
C LEU A 65 -40.92 -32.57 10.89
N TYR A 66 -41.43 -33.82 10.69
CA TYR A 66 -40.59 -34.97 10.43
C TYR A 66 -41.34 -36.03 9.58
N PRO A 67 -40.61 -36.84 8.78
CA PRO A 67 -41.23 -37.84 7.93
C PRO A 67 -41.81 -39.02 8.73
N VAL A 68 -43.08 -39.31 8.51
CA VAL A 68 -43.83 -40.42 9.15
C VAL A 68 -43.92 -41.64 8.24
N THR A 69 -44.09 -41.37 6.91
CA THR A 69 -44.18 -42.42 5.92
C THR A 69 -42.82 -43.09 5.60
N ALA A 70 -42.83 -44.31 5.10
CA ALA A 70 -41.62 -45.01 4.69
C ALA A 70 -40.92 -44.23 3.54
N GLY A 71 -41.66 -43.68 2.58
CA GLY A 71 -41.15 -42.88 1.48
C GLY A 71 -40.51 -41.60 1.96
N GLY A 72 -41.19 -40.87 2.87
CA GLY A 72 -40.66 -39.63 3.46
C GLY A 72 -39.36 -39.86 4.25
N ARG A 73 -39.25 -40.96 4.99
CA ARG A 73 -38.03 -41.34 5.72
C ARG A 73 -36.84 -41.60 4.79
N VAL A 74 -37.07 -42.27 3.64
CA VAL A 74 -36.02 -42.51 2.63
C VAL A 74 -35.54 -41.18 2.04
N ILE A 75 -36.46 -40.30 1.65
CA ILE A 75 -36.14 -38.98 1.15
C ILE A 75 -35.39 -38.17 2.20
N GLY A 76 -35.85 -38.20 3.47
CA GLY A 76 -35.20 -37.57 4.60
C GLY A 76 -33.74 -38.02 4.78
N ALA A 77 -33.50 -39.33 4.74
CA ALA A 77 -32.15 -39.90 4.84
C ALA A 77 -31.23 -39.41 3.70
N ILE A 78 -31.76 -39.38 2.47
CA ILE A 78 -31.01 -38.90 1.30
C ILE A 78 -30.70 -37.41 1.46
N LEU A 79 -31.70 -36.58 1.87
CA LEU A 79 -31.55 -35.17 2.06
C LEU A 79 -30.53 -34.84 3.17
N MET A 80 -30.53 -35.60 4.28
CA MET A 80 -29.57 -35.42 5.37
C MET A 80 -28.13 -35.74 4.91
N ILE A 81 -27.91 -36.86 4.22
CA ILE A 81 -26.56 -37.22 3.75
C ILE A 81 -26.03 -36.24 2.72
N LEU A 82 -26.86 -35.88 1.73
CA LEU A 82 -26.46 -34.93 0.69
C LEU A 82 -26.35 -33.50 1.24
N GLY A 83 -27.24 -33.12 2.16
CA GLY A 83 -27.24 -31.80 2.79
C GLY A 83 -25.96 -31.53 3.58
N ILE A 84 -25.51 -32.49 4.37
CA ILE A 84 -24.23 -32.37 5.12
C ILE A 84 -23.05 -32.19 4.12
N GLY A 85 -23.03 -32.96 3.06
CA GLY A 85 -21.97 -32.89 2.05
C GLY A 85 -21.96 -31.56 1.32
N VAL A 86 -23.13 -31.06 0.92
CA VAL A 86 -23.27 -29.78 0.18
C VAL A 86 -22.98 -28.59 1.09
N LEU A 87 -23.47 -28.59 2.33
CA LEU A 87 -23.20 -27.51 3.31
C LEU A 87 -21.71 -27.48 3.69
N GLY A 88 -21.10 -28.62 3.91
CA GLY A 88 -19.66 -28.74 4.16
C GLY A 88 -18.82 -28.22 2.98
N GLY A 89 -19.21 -28.59 1.76
CA GLY A 89 -18.58 -28.09 0.53
C GLY A 89 -18.72 -26.58 0.35
N PHE A 90 -19.89 -26.02 0.65
CA PHE A 90 -20.12 -24.55 0.63
C PHE A 90 -19.21 -23.81 1.61
N THR A 91 -19.12 -24.30 2.85
CA THR A 91 -18.27 -23.69 3.89
C THR A 91 -16.79 -23.76 3.52
N ALA A 92 -16.34 -24.89 3.00
CA ALA A 92 -14.95 -25.06 2.54
C ALA A 92 -14.61 -24.13 1.37
N GLU A 93 -15.51 -23.99 0.40
CA GLU A 93 -15.31 -23.12 -0.75
C GLU A 93 -15.33 -21.66 -0.37
N LEU A 94 -16.20 -21.24 0.56
CA LEU A 94 -16.22 -19.89 1.12
C LEU A 94 -14.91 -19.57 1.83
N ALA A 95 -14.39 -20.50 2.63
CA ALA A 95 -13.10 -20.34 3.30
C ALA A 95 -11.96 -20.20 2.27
N THR A 96 -11.94 -21.05 1.24
CA THR A 96 -10.95 -20.97 0.15
C THR A 96 -11.02 -19.63 -0.58
N TYR A 97 -12.21 -19.13 -0.89
CA TYR A 97 -12.41 -17.83 -1.54
C TYR A 97 -11.83 -16.69 -0.70
N ILE A 98 -12.08 -16.69 0.62
CA ILE A 98 -11.55 -15.66 1.53
C ILE A 98 -10.02 -15.72 1.59
N ILE A 99 -9.45 -16.92 1.72
CA ILE A 99 -8.00 -17.14 1.78
C ILE A 99 -7.34 -16.71 0.48
N GLU A 100 -7.86 -17.11 -0.68
CA GLU A 100 -7.30 -16.69 -1.98
C GLU A 100 -7.38 -15.18 -2.20
N HIS A 101 -8.45 -14.54 -1.71
CA HIS A 101 -8.62 -13.10 -1.85
C HIS A 101 -7.59 -12.33 -1.05
N ARG A 102 -7.32 -12.74 0.20
CA ARG A 102 -6.23 -12.22 1.04
C ARG A 102 -4.87 -12.51 0.43
N SER A 103 -4.61 -13.75 0.04
CA SER A 103 -3.33 -14.16 -0.56
C SER A 103 -2.98 -13.37 -1.84
N LYS A 104 -3.96 -13.02 -2.68
CA LYS A 104 -3.73 -12.20 -3.88
C LYS A 104 -3.41 -10.73 -3.55
N LYS A 105 -3.95 -10.20 -2.46
CA LYS A 105 -3.59 -8.87 -1.94
C LYS A 105 -2.18 -8.91 -1.36
N ASP A 106 -1.89 -9.87 -0.50
CA ASP A 106 -0.59 -10.02 0.17
C ASP A 106 0.56 -10.30 -0.81
N ARG A 107 0.25 -10.95 -1.94
CA ARG A 107 1.21 -11.17 -3.04
C ARG A 107 1.35 -9.98 -3.99
N GLY A 108 0.67 -8.88 -3.75
CA GLY A 108 0.76 -7.69 -4.60
C GLY A 108 0.35 -7.89 -6.06
N ILE A 109 -0.53 -8.87 -6.35
CA ILE A 109 -0.95 -9.18 -7.73
C ILE A 109 -2.05 -8.23 -8.20
N LYS A 110 -2.87 -7.72 -7.27
CA LYS A 110 -4.02 -6.86 -7.60
C LYS A 110 -3.61 -5.40 -7.77
N PRO A 111 -4.21 -4.67 -8.70
CA PRO A 111 -4.04 -3.23 -8.78
C PRO A 111 -4.60 -2.56 -7.51
N VAL A 112 -3.93 -1.52 -7.05
CA VAL A 112 -4.38 -0.70 -5.92
C VAL A 112 -5.52 0.24 -6.33
N LYS A 113 -6.27 0.71 -5.33
CA LYS A 113 -7.34 1.70 -5.54
C LYS A 113 -7.00 3.06 -4.93
N THR A 114 -5.97 3.10 -4.14
CA THR A 114 -5.49 4.27 -3.41
C THR A 114 -5.04 5.38 -4.37
N THR A 115 -5.31 6.62 -4.01
CA THR A 115 -4.95 7.83 -4.76
C THR A 115 -4.38 8.85 -3.80
N GLY A 116 -3.54 9.76 -4.29
CA GLY A 116 -2.87 10.76 -3.44
C GLY A 116 -1.84 10.13 -2.48
N HIS A 117 -1.34 8.95 -2.80
CA HIS A 117 -0.38 8.19 -2.00
C HIS A 117 1.06 8.54 -2.35
N VAL A 118 1.98 8.15 -1.49
CA VAL A 118 3.41 8.11 -1.80
C VAL A 118 3.76 6.74 -2.37
N LEU A 119 4.48 6.72 -3.50
CA LEU A 119 4.95 5.50 -4.12
C LEU A 119 6.38 5.18 -3.66
N VAL A 120 6.61 4.00 -3.09
CA VAL A 120 7.94 3.50 -2.73
C VAL A 120 8.34 2.42 -3.71
N CYS A 121 9.35 2.69 -4.55
CA CYS A 121 9.88 1.78 -5.55
C CYS A 121 11.15 1.10 -5.06
N GLY A 122 11.16 -0.22 -5.03
CA GLY A 122 12.24 -1.00 -4.42
C GLY A 122 12.03 -1.23 -2.93
N TRP A 123 12.86 -2.09 -2.36
CA TRP A 123 12.83 -2.42 -0.92
C TRP A 123 14.21 -2.81 -0.41
N ASN A 124 14.55 -2.32 0.78
CA ASN A 124 15.77 -2.68 1.50
C ASN A 124 15.56 -2.50 3.02
N GLU A 125 16.64 -2.61 3.79
CA GLU A 125 16.61 -2.47 5.26
C GLU A 125 16.08 -1.13 5.77
N THR A 126 16.12 -0.07 4.97
CA THR A 126 15.57 1.24 5.38
C THR A 126 14.09 1.42 5.00
N GLY A 127 13.52 0.49 4.25
CA GLY A 127 12.18 0.60 3.69
C GLY A 127 11.09 0.62 4.76
N GLU A 128 11.22 -0.20 5.79
CA GLU A 128 10.24 -0.26 6.89
C GLU A 128 10.21 1.04 7.69
N ASP A 129 11.37 1.57 8.07
CA ASP A 129 11.48 2.83 8.79
C ASP A 129 10.98 4.02 7.95
N LEU A 130 11.31 4.04 6.64
CA LEU A 130 10.81 5.05 5.72
C LEU A 130 9.29 5.07 5.67
N VAL A 131 8.68 3.92 5.44
CA VAL A 131 7.21 3.81 5.38
C VAL A 131 6.58 4.18 6.72
N HIS A 132 7.18 3.74 7.84
CA HIS A 132 6.69 4.08 9.17
C HIS A 132 6.73 5.60 9.41
N ASN A 133 7.82 6.27 9.04
CA ASN A 133 7.94 7.72 9.16
C ASN A 133 6.89 8.45 8.31
N ILE A 134 6.67 8.04 7.04
CA ILE A 134 5.63 8.62 6.19
C ILE A 134 4.23 8.45 6.80
N LEU A 135 3.93 7.28 7.36
CA LEU A 135 2.63 6.98 7.97
C LEU A 135 2.39 7.74 9.28
N THR A 136 3.46 8.06 9.99
CA THR A 136 3.42 8.76 11.29
C THR A 136 3.33 10.27 11.09
N ASP A 137 3.78 10.77 9.94
CA ASP A 137 3.62 12.17 9.57
C ASP A 137 2.13 12.58 9.58
N ARG A 138 1.87 13.79 10.08
CA ARG A 138 0.53 14.34 10.31
C ARG A 138 -0.30 14.53 9.04
N LEU A 139 0.31 14.42 7.87
CA LEU A 139 -0.37 14.54 6.57
C LEU A 139 -1.31 13.36 6.26
N GLY A 140 -1.24 12.26 7.00
CA GLY A 140 -2.15 11.11 6.84
C GLY A 140 -2.10 10.45 5.46
N VAL A 141 -0.97 10.53 4.78
CA VAL A 141 -0.78 10.01 3.42
C VAL A 141 -0.64 8.49 3.47
N ASP A 142 -1.31 7.78 2.57
CA ASP A 142 -1.15 6.35 2.38
C ASP A 142 0.08 6.05 1.52
N VAL A 143 0.59 4.82 1.63
CA VAL A 143 1.80 4.39 0.91
C VAL A 143 1.48 3.20 0.00
N VAL A 144 2.04 3.21 -1.20
CA VAL A 144 2.06 2.04 -2.09
C VAL A 144 3.50 1.59 -2.27
N VAL A 145 3.81 0.38 -1.80
CA VAL A 145 5.13 -0.24 -1.99
C VAL A 145 5.13 -1.08 -3.25
N MET A 146 6.08 -0.83 -4.13
CA MET A 146 6.30 -1.59 -5.36
C MET A 146 7.70 -2.20 -5.35
N ALA A 147 7.77 -3.52 -5.16
CA ALA A 147 9.05 -4.24 -5.04
C ALA A 147 8.94 -5.68 -5.54
N ASP A 148 10.05 -6.23 -5.99
CA ASP A 148 10.12 -7.63 -6.40
C ASP A 148 10.29 -8.56 -5.18
N LEU A 149 9.19 -8.67 -4.43
CA LEU A 149 9.11 -9.48 -3.21
C LEU A 149 7.99 -10.53 -3.35
N PRO A 150 8.15 -11.70 -2.70
CA PRO A 150 7.16 -12.78 -2.75
C PRO A 150 5.87 -12.45 -1.99
N SER A 151 5.93 -11.53 -1.03
CA SER A 151 4.82 -11.13 -0.16
C SER A 151 4.96 -9.70 0.31
N HIS A 152 3.87 -9.15 0.85
CA HIS A 152 3.80 -7.81 1.41
C HIS A 152 4.87 -7.61 2.51
N PRO A 153 5.76 -6.61 2.39
CA PRO A 153 6.85 -6.41 3.34
C PRO A 153 6.36 -5.93 4.73
N MET A 154 5.21 -5.27 4.78
CA MET A 154 4.59 -4.77 6.01
C MET A 154 3.13 -5.26 6.14
N PRO A 155 2.88 -6.55 6.43
CA PRO A 155 1.53 -7.11 6.39
C PRO A 155 0.58 -6.47 7.41
N THR A 156 1.07 -6.07 8.59
CA THR A 156 0.27 -5.40 9.63
C THR A 156 -0.27 -4.05 9.16
N GLU A 157 0.56 -3.23 8.51
CA GLU A 157 0.13 -1.95 7.97
C GLU A 157 -0.76 -2.12 6.73
N GLY A 158 -0.53 -3.18 5.93
CA GLY A 158 -1.41 -3.59 4.84
C GLY A 158 -2.80 -4.01 5.32
N GLU A 159 -2.91 -4.68 6.48
CA GLU A 159 -4.20 -5.03 7.10
C GLU A 159 -4.95 -3.78 7.60
N LYS A 160 -4.26 -2.78 8.12
CA LYS A 160 -4.83 -1.48 8.49
C LYS A 160 -5.30 -0.66 7.28
N GLY A 161 -4.90 -1.05 6.05
CA GLY A 161 -5.29 -0.41 4.80
C GLY A 161 -4.52 0.87 4.46
N ARG A 162 -3.45 1.18 5.19
CA ARG A 162 -2.61 2.36 4.96
C ARG A 162 -1.40 2.08 4.04
N VAL A 163 -1.05 0.81 3.87
CA VAL A 163 0.02 0.38 2.97
C VAL A 163 -0.54 -0.65 1.99
N ASP A 164 -0.49 -0.34 0.72
CA ASP A 164 -0.77 -1.29 -0.34
C ASP A 164 0.55 -1.80 -0.96
N PHE A 165 0.53 -3.01 -1.51
CA PHE A 165 1.72 -3.64 -2.08
C PHE A 165 1.47 -4.10 -3.51
N ILE A 166 2.46 -3.86 -4.39
CA ILE A 166 2.52 -4.35 -5.77
C ILE A 166 3.81 -5.14 -5.93
N SER A 167 3.69 -6.43 -6.20
CA SER A 167 4.84 -7.29 -6.53
C SER A 167 5.28 -7.07 -7.97
N GLY A 168 6.57 -6.83 -8.16
CA GLY A 168 7.23 -6.68 -9.44
C GLY A 168 8.27 -5.56 -9.44
N GLY A 169 9.07 -5.54 -10.50
CA GLY A 169 10.03 -4.46 -10.76
C GLY A 169 9.36 -3.18 -11.24
N VAL A 170 10.16 -2.14 -11.41
CA VAL A 170 9.67 -0.85 -11.92
C VAL A 170 9.55 -0.93 -13.44
N ASP A 171 8.34 -1.20 -13.91
CA ASP A 171 7.96 -1.21 -15.32
C ASP A 171 6.58 -0.56 -15.52
N ARG A 172 6.20 -0.33 -16.78
CA ARG A 172 4.94 0.34 -17.11
C ARG A 172 3.71 -0.41 -16.57
N GLN A 173 3.72 -1.73 -16.55
CA GLN A 173 2.60 -2.53 -16.10
C GLN A 173 2.43 -2.46 -14.56
N THR A 174 3.53 -2.51 -13.82
CA THR A 174 3.53 -2.36 -12.37
C THR A 174 3.18 -0.94 -11.94
N LEU A 175 3.67 0.09 -12.66
CA LEU A 175 3.29 1.49 -12.44
C LEU A 175 1.80 1.74 -12.68
N ASP A 176 1.19 1.13 -13.72
CA ASP A 176 -0.27 1.17 -13.93
C ASP A 176 -1.03 0.53 -12.76
N ARG A 177 -0.57 -0.63 -12.29
CA ARG A 177 -1.18 -1.34 -11.15
C ARG A 177 -1.04 -0.56 -9.84
N ALA A 178 0.07 0.13 -9.66
CA ALA A 178 0.34 1.00 -8.52
C ALA A 178 -0.36 2.37 -8.62
N ARG A 179 -1.04 2.68 -9.73
CA ARG A 179 -1.66 3.98 -10.00
C ARG A 179 -0.67 5.13 -9.83
N ALA A 180 0.54 4.97 -10.36
CA ALA A 180 1.62 5.93 -10.19
C ALA A 180 1.29 7.36 -10.70
N ARG A 181 0.30 7.51 -11.59
CA ARG A 181 -0.17 8.83 -12.05
C ARG A 181 -0.99 9.60 -11.01
N ASP A 182 -1.52 8.91 -10.03
CA ASP A 182 -2.36 9.47 -8.97
C ASP A 182 -1.60 9.63 -7.65
N CYS A 183 -0.28 9.40 -7.64
CA CYS A 183 0.55 9.58 -6.45
C CYS A 183 1.06 11.03 -6.31
N THR A 184 1.39 11.43 -5.10
CA THR A 184 1.91 12.77 -4.76
C THR A 184 3.42 12.87 -4.94
N GLY A 185 4.12 11.74 -4.84
CA GLY A 185 5.56 11.64 -5.01
C GLY A 185 6.03 10.19 -5.00
N ALA A 186 7.26 9.96 -5.43
CA ALA A 186 7.87 8.64 -5.44
C ALA A 186 9.24 8.65 -4.77
N VAL A 187 9.49 7.66 -3.93
CA VAL A 187 10.83 7.37 -3.37
C VAL A 187 11.35 6.12 -4.03
N ILE A 188 12.55 6.19 -4.59
CA ILE A 188 13.19 5.05 -5.25
C ILE A 188 14.34 4.57 -4.38
N LEU A 189 14.17 3.39 -3.79
CA LEU A 189 15.14 2.75 -2.91
C LEU A 189 16.11 1.85 -3.67
N GLY A 190 17.32 1.74 -3.17
CA GLY A 190 18.26 0.73 -3.63
C GLY A 190 17.77 -0.69 -3.32
N HIS A 191 17.99 -1.62 -4.22
CA HIS A 191 17.53 -3.00 -4.09
C HIS A 191 18.48 -3.83 -3.23
N GLN A 192 17.97 -4.48 -2.18
CA GLN A 192 18.77 -5.30 -1.26
C GLN A 192 19.34 -6.59 -1.88
N ASP A 193 18.74 -7.08 -2.96
CA ASP A 193 19.15 -8.28 -3.68
C ASP A 193 20.41 -8.07 -4.56
N ILE A 194 20.88 -6.82 -4.69
CA ILE A 194 22.08 -6.47 -5.44
C ILE A 194 23.20 -6.15 -4.45
N GLU A 195 24.22 -7.01 -4.39
CA GLU A 195 25.36 -6.83 -3.47
C GLU A 195 26.31 -5.71 -3.91
N ASP A 196 26.53 -5.57 -5.22
CA ASP A 196 27.39 -4.54 -5.79
C ASP A 196 26.74 -3.15 -5.71
N VAL A 197 27.45 -2.19 -5.12
CA VAL A 197 26.98 -0.81 -4.93
C VAL A 197 26.69 -0.13 -6.28
N ALA A 198 27.57 -0.28 -7.27
CA ALA A 198 27.39 0.33 -8.57
C ALA A 198 26.18 -0.25 -9.31
N GLY A 199 25.98 -1.56 -9.22
CA GLY A 199 24.79 -2.23 -9.76
C GLY A 199 23.50 -1.80 -9.06
N ARG A 200 23.54 -1.61 -7.72
CA ARG A 200 22.42 -1.11 -6.94
C ARG A 200 22.02 0.30 -7.37
N ASP A 201 22.99 1.20 -7.48
CA ASP A 201 22.77 2.57 -7.92
C ASP A 201 22.27 2.62 -9.37
N ALA A 202 22.86 1.82 -10.26
CA ALA A 202 22.42 1.73 -11.66
C ALA A 202 20.95 1.30 -11.78
N LYS A 203 20.51 0.31 -10.99
CA LYS A 203 19.10 -0.12 -10.97
C LYS A 203 18.19 0.98 -10.43
N THR A 204 18.61 1.70 -9.39
CA THR A 204 17.86 2.86 -8.85
C THR A 204 17.68 3.95 -9.91
N LEU A 205 18.75 4.30 -10.63
CA LEU A 205 18.73 5.29 -11.71
C LEU A 205 17.82 4.86 -12.88
N ILE A 206 17.89 3.59 -13.31
CA ILE A 206 17.00 3.05 -14.36
C ILE A 206 15.54 3.07 -13.89
N SER A 207 15.27 2.72 -12.64
CA SER A 207 13.94 2.77 -12.05
C SER A 207 13.40 4.20 -12.03
N THR A 208 14.23 5.18 -11.66
CA THR A 208 13.88 6.60 -11.67
C THR A 208 13.54 7.09 -13.08
N LEU A 209 14.37 6.74 -14.05
CA LEU A 209 14.13 7.06 -15.46
C LEU A 209 12.78 6.50 -15.94
N THR A 210 12.48 5.25 -15.58
CA THR A 210 11.22 4.60 -15.94
C THR A 210 10.01 5.30 -15.30
N VAL A 211 10.12 5.70 -14.03
CA VAL A 211 9.07 6.46 -13.33
C VAL A 211 8.87 7.82 -14.00
N LYS A 212 9.93 8.56 -14.28
CA LYS A 212 9.89 9.88 -14.93
C LYS A 212 9.39 9.80 -16.38
N GLU A 213 9.72 8.74 -17.13
CA GLU A 213 9.15 8.51 -18.47
C GLU A 213 7.64 8.30 -18.39
N TYR A 214 7.17 7.55 -17.38
CA TYR A 214 5.77 7.22 -17.20
C TYR A 214 4.95 8.40 -16.62
N CYS A 215 5.53 9.14 -15.68
CA CYS A 215 4.94 10.30 -14.99
C CYS A 215 5.98 11.43 -14.92
N PRO A 216 6.14 12.29 -15.95
CA PRO A 216 7.19 13.32 -15.99
C PRO A 216 7.14 14.33 -14.85
N GLU A 217 5.95 14.66 -14.36
CA GLU A 217 5.72 15.70 -13.35
C GLU A 217 5.79 15.20 -11.90
N ILE A 218 5.94 13.87 -11.71
CA ILE A 218 5.98 13.33 -10.34
C ILE A 218 7.28 13.75 -9.64
N TYR A 219 7.16 14.23 -8.40
CA TYR A 219 8.32 14.48 -7.55
C TYR A 219 8.99 13.17 -7.17
N THR A 220 10.30 13.06 -7.45
CA THR A 220 11.07 11.83 -7.20
C THR A 220 12.26 12.11 -6.28
N CYS A 221 12.35 11.31 -5.21
CA CYS A 221 13.53 11.26 -4.35
C CYS A 221 14.19 9.88 -4.50
N LEU A 222 15.48 9.85 -4.76
CA LEU A 222 16.19 8.58 -4.93
C LEU A 222 17.31 8.37 -3.92
N GLN A 223 17.48 7.14 -3.51
CA GLN A 223 18.54 6.69 -2.63
C GLN A 223 19.73 6.21 -3.46
N LEU A 224 20.91 6.80 -3.26
CA LEU A 224 22.18 6.33 -3.81
C LEU A 224 23.14 5.98 -2.68
N PHE A 225 24.11 5.14 -3.01
CA PHE A 225 25.14 4.68 -2.07
C PHE A 225 26.53 5.24 -2.43
N ASP A 226 26.82 5.42 -3.73
CA ASP A 226 28.07 5.98 -4.21
C ASP A 226 27.90 7.47 -4.57
N PRO A 227 28.65 8.40 -3.93
CA PRO A 227 28.64 9.82 -4.29
C PRO A 227 28.94 10.10 -5.77
N ASN A 228 29.73 9.24 -6.42
CA ASN A 228 30.05 9.40 -7.84
C ASN A 228 28.85 9.13 -8.76
N SER A 229 27.80 8.48 -8.28
CA SER A 229 26.58 8.20 -9.03
C SER A 229 25.63 9.41 -9.12
N VAL A 230 25.85 10.46 -8.31
CA VAL A 230 24.93 11.62 -8.21
C VAL A 230 24.75 12.35 -9.55
N HIS A 231 25.81 12.51 -10.34
CA HIS A 231 25.73 13.19 -11.64
C HIS A 231 24.82 12.46 -12.66
N HIS A 232 24.57 11.16 -12.46
CA HIS A 232 23.63 10.42 -13.29
C HIS A 232 22.17 10.69 -12.91
N ALA A 233 21.91 11.14 -11.69
CA ALA A 233 20.55 11.46 -11.22
C ALA A 233 19.96 12.66 -11.98
N ASP A 234 20.81 13.65 -12.34
CA ASP A 234 20.40 14.79 -13.17
C ASP A 234 19.92 14.31 -14.56
N VAL A 235 20.59 13.34 -15.14
CA VAL A 235 20.19 12.72 -16.42
C VAL A 235 18.82 12.03 -16.31
N CYS A 236 18.54 11.43 -15.16
CA CYS A 236 17.26 10.78 -14.88
C CYS A 236 16.15 11.79 -14.50
N ARG A 237 16.46 13.09 -14.42
CA ARG A 237 15.56 14.15 -13.98
C ARG A 237 14.99 13.89 -12.56
N ALA A 238 15.81 13.35 -11.68
CA ALA A 238 15.44 13.20 -10.27
C ALA A 238 15.34 14.60 -9.64
N ASP A 239 14.33 14.78 -8.78
CA ASP A 239 14.14 16.06 -8.10
C ASP A 239 15.01 16.15 -6.84
N GLU A 240 15.28 15.00 -6.20
CA GLU A 240 16.11 14.94 -4.99
C GLU A 240 16.92 13.63 -4.92
N VAL A 241 18.12 13.73 -4.36
CA VAL A 241 19.07 12.61 -4.22
C VAL A 241 19.58 12.54 -2.80
N VAL A 242 19.40 11.39 -2.17
CA VAL A 242 19.96 11.08 -0.86
C VAL A 242 21.08 10.05 -0.98
N VAL A 243 22.33 10.49 -0.71
CA VAL A 243 23.50 9.59 -0.69
C VAL A 243 23.76 9.13 0.73
N VAL A 244 23.37 7.89 1.02
CA VAL A 244 23.37 7.33 2.38
C VAL A 244 24.78 7.33 3.02
N GLY A 245 25.79 6.91 2.26
CA GLY A 245 27.17 6.85 2.76
C GLY A 245 27.75 8.22 3.11
N ALA A 246 27.46 9.25 2.32
CA ALA A 246 27.94 10.60 2.56
C ALA A 246 27.33 11.22 3.82
N LEU A 247 26.00 11.06 4.00
CA LEU A 247 25.32 11.52 5.21
C LEU A 247 25.85 10.84 6.47
N SER A 248 25.98 9.52 6.46
CA SER A 248 26.43 8.73 7.60
C SER A 248 27.88 9.11 7.99
N SER A 249 28.78 9.23 7.04
CA SER A 249 30.18 9.60 7.31
C SER A 249 30.29 11.04 7.82
N GLY A 250 29.51 11.97 7.28
CA GLY A 250 29.41 13.33 7.78
C GLY A 250 28.92 13.40 9.22
N LEU A 251 27.86 12.67 9.56
CA LEU A 251 27.34 12.60 10.93
C LEU A 251 28.35 12.00 11.91
N LEU A 252 29.03 10.90 11.53
CA LEU A 252 30.04 10.26 12.37
C LEU A 252 31.24 11.18 12.64
N SER A 253 31.73 11.89 11.61
CA SER A 253 32.82 12.83 11.78
C SER A 253 32.44 14.00 12.70
N ARG A 254 31.24 14.54 12.55
CA ARG A 254 30.74 15.60 13.45
C ARG A 254 30.55 15.11 14.87
N ALA A 255 30.03 13.90 15.07
CA ALA A 255 29.83 13.35 16.40
C ALA A 255 31.13 13.20 17.20
N VAL A 256 32.26 12.96 16.52
CA VAL A 256 33.60 12.89 17.16
C VAL A 256 34.17 14.28 17.41
N LEU A 257 34.04 15.19 16.47
CA LEU A 257 34.61 16.54 16.58
C LEU A 257 33.81 17.44 17.53
N ASP A 258 32.48 17.34 17.48
CA ASP A 258 31.55 18.12 18.31
C ASP A 258 30.56 17.15 19.00
N PRO A 259 30.92 16.62 20.20
CA PRO A 259 30.07 15.68 20.91
C PRO A 259 28.66 16.22 21.21
N GLY A 260 27.64 15.54 20.71
CA GLY A 260 26.24 15.93 20.83
C GLY A 260 25.62 16.49 19.55
N SER A 261 26.40 16.88 18.56
CA SER A 261 25.90 17.40 17.28
C SER A 261 25.03 16.37 16.55
N SER A 262 25.39 15.10 16.58
CA SER A 262 24.59 14.03 15.96
C SER A 262 23.20 13.89 16.59
N ARG A 263 23.06 14.12 17.89
CA ARG A 263 21.74 14.10 18.56
C ARG A 263 20.86 15.25 18.08
N ALA A 264 21.44 16.46 17.95
CA ALA A 264 20.69 17.61 17.45
C ALA A 264 20.22 17.40 15.99
N ILE A 265 21.06 16.82 15.13
CA ILE A 265 20.68 16.52 13.76
C ILE A 265 19.61 15.40 13.72
N SER A 266 19.80 14.34 14.50
CA SER A 266 18.84 13.24 14.54
C SER A 266 17.46 13.68 15.02
N SER A 267 17.38 14.63 15.97
CA SER A 267 16.09 15.16 16.45
C SER A 267 15.34 16.00 15.40
N LEU A 268 16.05 16.55 14.41
CA LEU A 268 15.43 17.29 13.31
C LEU A 268 14.99 16.39 12.12
N VAL A 269 15.44 15.16 12.10
CA VAL A 269 15.13 14.18 11.00
C VAL A 269 14.10 13.15 11.44
N ARG A 270 13.93 12.92 12.77
CA ARG A 270 12.99 11.93 13.30
C ARG A 270 11.61 12.54 13.49
N THR A 271 10.62 11.95 12.86
CA THR A 271 9.19 12.38 12.89
C THR A 271 8.56 12.31 14.29
N GLU A 272 9.16 11.58 15.23
CA GLU A 272 8.66 11.43 16.61
C GLU A 272 9.06 12.59 17.55
N GLU A 273 9.95 13.50 17.12
CA GLU A 273 10.44 14.59 17.94
C GLU A 273 9.72 15.90 17.63
N GLN A 274 9.85 16.89 18.53
CA GLN A 274 8.99 18.08 18.57
C GLN A 274 9.19 19.08 17.43
N CYS A 275 10.29 19.01 16.66
CA CYS A 275 10.60 19.98 15.62
C CYS A 275 11.17 19.31 14.37
N GLU A 276 10.73 19.78 13.21
CA GLU A 276 11.17 19.31 11.90
C GLU A 276 11.65 20.49 11.03
N ILE A 277 12.36 20.16 9.95
CA ILE A 277 12.76 21.16 8.94
C ILE A 277 11.69 21.22 7.86
N TYR A 278 11.14 22.40 7.65
CA TYR A 278 10.18 22.67 6.58
C TYR A 278 10.75 23.65 5.57
N LEU A 279 10.47 23.40 4.30
CA LEU A 279 10.69 24.37 3.23
C LEU A 279 9.35 25.02 2.91
N ILE A 280 9.25 26.33 3.14
CA ILE A 280 8.04 27.15 2.96
C ILE A 280 8.27 28.24 1.93
N ASP A 281 7.21 28.71 1.29
CA ASP A 281 7.29 29.85 0.40
C ASP A 281 7.56 31.13 1.18
N LEU A 282 8.20 32.10 0.55
CA LEU A 282 8.45 33.41 1.17
C LEU A 282 7.11 34.11 1.44
N PRO A 283 6.79 34.50 2.69
CA PRO A 283 5.63 35.35 2.96
C PRO A 283 5.70 36.65 2.15
N ALA A 284 4.60 37.06 1.55
CA ALA A 284 4.57 38.19 0.61
C ALA A 284 5.04 39.52 1.24
N ASP A 285 4.83 39.70 2.55
CA ASP A 285 5.24 40.88 3.30
C ASP A 285 6.73 40.87 3.71
N TRP A 286 7.47 39.79 3.39
CA TRP A 286 8.90 39.65 3.67
C TRP A 286 9.78 39.98 2.47
N GLN A 287 9.21 40.17 1.28
CA GLN A 287 9.96 40.56 0.10
C GLN A 287 10.71 41.88 0.36
N ASP A 288 11.92 41.98 -0.15
CA ASP A 288 12.86 43.12 0.02
C ASP A 288 13.32 43.35 1.47
N LYS A 289 12.93 42.51 2.43
CA LYS A 289 13.44 42.57 3.81
C LYS A 289 14.77 41.85 3.91
N ARG A 290 15.58 42.27 4.88
CA ARG A 290 16.88 41.64 5.15
C ARG A 290 16.70 40.42 6.03
N PHE A 291 17.55 39.42 5.80
CA PHE A 291 17.54 38.15 6.57
C PHE A 291 17.66 38.39 8.08
N ASP A 292 18.65 39.21 8.52
CA ASP A 292 18.86 39.51 9.93
C ASP A 292 17.65 40.18 10.62
N ALA A 293 16.97 41.05 9.91
CA ALA A 293 15.79 41.76 10.42
C ALA A 293 14.58 40.83 10.60
N MET A 294 14.51 39.72 9.81
CA MET A 294 13.38 38.82 9.84
C MET A 294 13.54 37.67 10.84
N LEU A 295 14.75 37.41 11.36
CA LEU A 295 14.97 36.34 12.36
C LEU A 295 14.07 36.47 13.61
N PRO A 296 14.03 37.63 14.31
CA PRO A 296 13.13 37.81 15.45
C PRO A 296 11.66 37.74 15.06
N ILE A 297 11.31 38.31 13.90
CA ILE A 297 9.92 38.34 13.40
C ILE A 297 9.43 36.92 13.08
N ALA A 298 10.27 36.08 12.47
CA ALA A 298 9.97 34.68 12.22
C ALA A 298 9.64 33.94 13.53
N LYS A 299 10.42 34.17 14.57
CA LYS A 299 10.19 33.56 15.88
C LYS A 299 8.93 34.09 16.57
N GLU A 300 8.68 35.40 16.52
CA GLU A 300 7.53 36.04 17.18
C GLU A 300 6.20 35.69 16.46
N ARG A 301 6.17 35.77 15.12
CA ARG A 301 4.93 35.63 14.33
C ARG A 301 4.57 34.19 14.02
N LEU A 302 5.56 33.39 13.64
CA LEU A 302 5.35 32.00 13.13
C LEU A 302 5.85 30.93 14.10
N ASN A 303 6.51 31.31 15.19
CA ASN A 303 7.20 30.43 16.12
C ASN A 303 8.20 29.47 15.44
N VAL A 304 8.89 29.96 14.39
CA VAL A 304 9.88 29.16 13.64
C VAL A 304 11.29 29.72 13.84
N LEU A 305 12.28 28.85 13.61
CA LEU A 305 13.68 29.25 13.49
C LEU A 305 14.06 29.24 12.00
N LEU A 306 14.31 30.42 11.43
CA LEU A 306 14.76 30.56 10.05
C LEU A 306 16.24 30.18 9.95
N ILE A 307 16.58 29.18 9.11
CA ILE A 307 17.95 28.62 9.02
C ILE A 307 18.60 28.79 7.64
N ALA A 308 17.80 28.84 6.57
CA ALA A 308 18.34 28.94 5.21
C ALA A 308 17.36 29.61 4.26
N VAL A 309 17.87 30.00 3.10
CA VAL A 309 17.11 30.53 1.96
C VAL A 309 17.47 29.72 0.72
N GLU A 310 16.48 29.36 -0.06
CA GLU A 310 16.63 28.80 -1.40
C GLU A 310 16.18 29.86 -2.41
N PRO A 311 17.10 30.59 -3.06
CA PRO A 311 16.75 31.53 -4.11
C PRO A 311 16.15 30.79 -5.32
N GLN A 312 15.24 31.44 -6.03
CA GLN A 312 14.58 30.84 -7.18
C GLN A 312 15.60 30.38 -8.24
N GLY A 313 15.67 29.06 -8.48
CA GLY A 313 16.57 28.44 -9.47
C GLY A 313 18.03 28.28 -9.01
N GLU A 314 18.31 28.53 -7.72
CA GLU A 314 19.63 28.34 -7.13
C GLU A 314 19.61 27.26 -6.02
N SER A 315 20.78 26.93 -5.51
CA SER A 315 20.92 25.97 -4.40
C SER A 315 20.60 26.64 -3.06
N LEU A 316 20.12 25.84 -2.10
CA LEU A 316 19.86 26.25 -0.73
C LEU A 316 21.12 26.82 -0.06
N VAL A 317 21.02 28.01 0.49
CA VAL A 317 22.08 28.71 1.23
C VAL A 317 21.76 28.67 2.71
N VAL A 318 22.50 27.85 3.47
CA VAL A 318 22.34 27.76 4.93
C VAL A 318 23.04 28.93 5.58
N ASN A 319 22.35 29.59 6.53
CA ASN A 319 22.84 30.79 7.23
C ASN A 319 23.38 31.87 6.25
N PRO A 320 22.52 32.43 5.37
CA PRO A 320 22.94 33.42 4.40
C PRO A 320 23.49 34.67 5.07
N ALA A 321 24.11 35.56 4.30
CA ALA A 321 24.65 36.80 4.81
C ALA A 321 23.55 37.64 5.50
N SER A 322 23.89 38.33 6.58
CA SER A 322 22.93 39.11 7.39
C SER A 322 22.17 40.16 6.58
N ASP A 323 22.81 40.71 5.54
CA ASP A 323 22.25 41.70 4.64
C ASP A 323 21.55 41.11 3.41
N TYR A 324 21.44 39.78 3.29
CA TYR A 324 20.68 39.15 2.22
C TYR A 324 19.26 39.70 2.19
N ALA A 325 18.84 40.23 1.05
CA ALA A 325 17.48 40.75 0.85
C ALA A 325 16.65 39.70 0.11
N PHE A 326 15.54 39.29 0.70
CA PHE A 326 14.64 38.31 0.12
C PHE A 326 14.06 38.76 -1.21
N GLN A 327 14.03 37.86 -2.18
CA GLN A 327 13.50 38.11 -3.51
C GLN A 327 12.19 37.35 -3.72
N ALA A 328 11.37 37.80 -4.65
CA ALA A 328 10.15 37.11 -5.02
C ALA A 328 10.50 35.70 -5.60
N GLY A 329 9.86 34.68 -5.08
CA GLY A 329 10.13 33.27 -5.48
C GLY A 329 11.19 32.56 -4.63
N ASP A 330 11.80 33.25 -3.65
CA ASP A 330 12.63 32.59 -2.64
C ASP A 330 11.80 31.64 -1.80
N ARG A 331 12.41 30.52 -1.36
CA ARG A 331 11.85 29.60 -0.36
C ARG A 331 12.70 29.63 0.90
N LEU A 332 12.06 29.45 2.04
CA LEU A 332 12.69 29.52 3.35
C LEU A 332 12.77 28.14 3.99
N ALA A 333 13.96 27.73 4.43
CA ALA A 333 14.08 26.58 5.29
C ALA A 333 13.95 27.02 6.75
N VAL A 334 12.98 26.44 7.44
CA VAL A 334 12.66 26.77 8.83
C VAL A 334 12.60 25.50 9.70
N ILE A 335 12.97 25.65 10.97
CA ILE A 335 12.71 24.62 11.99
C ILE A 335 11.44 25.02 12.73
N ALA A 336 10.46 24.14 12.78
CA ALA A 336 9.18 24.38 13.43
C ALA A 336 8.60 23.10 14.02
N GLU A 337 7.72 23.25 15.00
CA GLU A 337 6.95 22.13 15.59
C GLU A 337 5.87 21.62 14.63
N HIS A 338 5.34 22.48 13.79
CA HIS A 338 4.35 22.17 12.76
C HIS A 338 4.67 22.98 11.50
N ARG A 339 4.27 22.46 10.34
CA ARG A 339 4.43 23.19 9.08
C ARG A 339 3.68 24.54 9.19
N PRO A 340 4.39 25.66 9.06
CA PRO A 340 3.75 26.98 9.13
C PRO A 340 2.83 27.17 7.91
N ASP A 341 1.67 27.78 8.13
CA ASP A 341 0.85 28.36 7.08
C ASP A 341 1.52 29.67 6.67
N ALA A 342 2.16 29.70 5.49
CA ALA A 342 2.87 30.87 4.96
C ALA A 342 1.97 31.77 4.13
#